data_42deb3b05472974a7dfb2287f22551c0
#
_entry.id   42deb3b05472974a7dfb2287f22551c0
#
_cell.length_a   1.000
_cell.length_b   1.000
_cell.length_c   1.000
_cell.angle_alpha   90.00
_cell.angle_beta   90.00
_cell.angle_gamma   90.00
#
_symmetry.space_group_name_H-M   'P 1'
#
loop_
_entity.id
_entity.type
_entity.pdbx_description
1 polymer ?
#
loop_
_entity_poly.entity_id
_entity_poly.type
_entity_poly.pdbx_seq_one_letter_code
_entity_poly.pdbx_strand_id
1 'polypeptide(L)'
;MLCGLVGRRYWLAVIGGLLFTGCVGVPVLAQDAGQGWEKAAGGKQQFEVASVHENKSGGGSESNFSLDGNGNMYWVMDQDTITAPKESRFHAVNQPLLRYIIFAYKLSGTEELALRGAAMGFSWGGLGMNVPKWANDAHFDIEAHAPASATGTTKDQMRLMMQSLLAERFKLAVHRETRQAPVFAITLERPGTLGPELHVHPASDTCATTVYPDAAGAGTNTSQTLPMPCGVIARLPPRGPEWHKIGGRNVTLEMLAESMPAQTGLSTFPKPVIDRTGLSGTFDFTLEWTQVVSNDVAAGPNAQGDEPGPPVAQAMRQQLGLKVESGKGPVEVLVIDHVEQPTGN
;
A
#
# COMPACT_ATOMS: atom_id res chain seq x y z
N MET A 1 32.70 -79.86 13.85
CA MET A 1 33.56 -79.52 15.01
C MET A 1 32.85 -78.38 15.69
N LEU A 2 32.11 -78.67 16.76
CA LEU A 2 32.50 -78.50 18.16
C LEU A 2 32.74 -77.01 18.47
N CYS A 3 32.05 -76.39 19.28
CA CYS A 3 31.64 -76.33 20.66
C CYS A 3 31.32 -74.86 20.90
N GLY A 4 30.49 -74.38 21.72
CA GLY A 4 29.79 -74.88 22.91
C GLY A 4 29.13 -73.69 23.59
N LEU A 5 28.09 -74.04 24.27
CA LEU A 5 27.28 -73.30 25.22
C LEU A 5 28.03 -72.36 26.17
N VAL A 6 27.39 -71.24 26.59
CA VAL A 6 26.94 -71.07 28.00
C VAL A 6 26.01 -69.84 28.08
N GLY A 7 24.89 -70.01 28.70
CA GLY A 7 23.86 -69.02 28.97
C GLY A 7 24.16 -68.18 30.22
N ARG A 8 23.50 -67.06 30.26
CA ARG A 8 23.18 -66.37 31.52
C ARG A 8 21.94 -65.48 31.34
N ARG A 9 20.88 -65.89 32.01
CA ARG A 9 19.68 -65.11 32.22
C ARG A 9 20.01 -63.97 33.18
N TYR A 10 19.67 -62.75 32.75
CA TYR A 10 19.45 -61.65 33.69
C TYR A 10 18.10 -61.02 33.43
N TRP A 11 17.32 -61.01 34.45
CA TRP A 11 16.08 -60.24 34.58
C TRP A 11 16.47 -58.76 34.64
N LEU A 12 15.82 -57.91 33.85
CA LEU A 12 15.82 -56.48 34.10
C LEU A 12 14.40 -55.92 33.94
N ALA A 13 14.01 -55.20 34.95
CA ALA A 13 12.75 -54.59 35.22
C ALA A 13 12.33 -53.59 34.13
N VAL A 14 11.05 -53.62 33.79
CA VAL A 14 10.36 -52.59 33.01
C VAL A 14 10.21 -51.37 33.88
N ILE A 15 10.95 -50.31 33.61
CA ILE A 15 10.68 -48.97 34.12
C ILE A 15 10.05 -48.21 32.95
N GLY A 16 8.73 -47.96 33.09
CA GLY A 16 7.95 -47.13 32.19
C GLY A 16 8.42 -45.69 32.28
N GLY A 17 9.13 -45.22 31.27
CA GLY A 17 9.47 -43.80 31.07
C GLY A 17 8.42 -43.20 30.13
N LEU A 18 7.51 -42.41 30.66
CA LEU A 18 6.65 -41.51 29.90
C LEU A 18 7.52 -40.43 29.25
N LEU A 19 7.83 -40.57 27.97
CA LEU A 19 8.41 -39.51 27.16
C LEU A 19 7.30 -38.48 26.88
N PHE A 20 7.24 -37.42 27.68
CA PHE A 20 6.60 -36.17 27.32
C PHE A 20 7.38 -35.56 26.16
N THR A 21 6.94 -35.74 24.93
CA THR A 21 7.33 -34.92 23.79
C THR A 21 6.71 -33.54 23.97
N GLY A 22 7.42 -32.66 24.70
CA GLY A 22 7.13 -31.25 24.70
C GLY A 22 7.36 -30.70 23.28
N CYS A 23 6.26 -30.36 22.59
CA CYS A 23 6.33 -29.47 21.44
C CYS A 23 6.89 -28.13 21.91
N VAL A 24 8.20 -27.95 21.76
CA VAL A 24 8.82 -26.62 21.85
C VAL A 24 8.30 -25.90 20.61
N GLY A 25 7.24 -25.12 20.80
CA GLY A 25 6.82 -24.13 19.81
C GLY A 25 7.99 -23.18 19.59
N VAL A 26 8.67 -23.32 18.46
CA VAL A 26 9.62 -22.33 17.98
C VAL A 26 8.79 -21.06 17.80
N PRO A 27 9.09 -19.94 18.51
CA PRO A 27 8.45 -18.68 18.19
C PRO A 27 8.82 -18.39 16.73
N VAL A 28 7.84 -18.41 15.85
CA VAL A 28 7.97 -17.82 14.53
C VAL A 28 8.18 -16.34 14.81
N LEU A 29 9.44 -15.91 14.80
CA LEU A 29 9.77 -14.50 14.73
C LEU A 29 9.13 -14.03 13.43
N ALA A 30 8.01 -13.35 13.55
CA ALA A 30 7.46 -12.57 12.46
C ALA A 30 8.59 -11.65 12.00
N GLN A 31 9.18 -11.96 10.86
CA GLN A 31 10.18 -11.10 10.26
C GLN A 31 9.42 -9.85 9.83
N ASP A 32 9.77 -8.76 10.48
CA ASP A 32 9.37 -7.39 10.21
C ASP A 32 9.72 -7.00 8.76
N ALA A 33 8.92 -7.42 7.80
CA ALA A 33 9.08 -7.08 6.39
C ALA A 33 8.86 -5.56 6.13
N GLY A 34 8.20 -4.86 7.07
CA GLY A 34 7.93 -3.42 6.97
C GLY A 34 9.05 -2.49 7.46
N GLN A 35 10.06 -2.98 8.17
CA GLN A 35 11.03 -2.13 8.88
C GLN A 35 12.28 -1.74 8.09
N GLY A 36 12.46 -2.22 6.87
CA GLY A 36 13.64 -1.91 6.06
C GLY A 36 13.83 -0.41 5.82
N TRP A 37 12.78 0.29 5.46
CA TRP A 37 12.81 1.72 5.18
C TRP A 37 12.97 2.58 6.45
N GLU A 38 12.39 2.17 7.57
CA GLU A 38 12.50 2.87 8.86
C GLU A 38 13.96 2.87 9.34
N LYS A 39 14.61 1.72 9.25
CA LYS A 39 16.02 1.59 9.57
C LYS A 39 16.90 2.37 8.60
N ALA A 40 16.61 2.34 7.31
CA ALA A 40 17.33 3.10 6.29
C ALA A 40 17.19 4.61 6.50
N ALA A 41 16.03 5.08 6.99
CA ALA A 41 15.78 6.49 7.31
C ALA A 41 16.38 6.93 8.66
N GLY A 42 17.06 6.05 9.40
CA GLY A 42 17.77 6.38 10.65
C GLY A 42 17.06 5.94 11.94
N GLY A 43 15.99 5.17 11.85
CA GLY A 43 15.26 4.67 13.01
C GLY A 43 14.42 5.75 13.71
N LYS A 44 14.11 5.54 14.99
CA LYS A 44 13.19 6.43 15.75
C LYS A 44 13.71 7.88 15.78
N GLN A 45 12.85 8.81 15.36
CA GLN A 45 13.10 10.24 15.32
C GLN A 45 11.93 11.01 15.96
N GLN A 46 12.16 12.24 16.37
CA GLN A 46 11.15 13.11 17.00
C GLN A 46 11.26 14.52 16.45
N PHE A 47 10.13 15.23 16.38
CA PHE A 47 10.12 16.67 16.20
C PHE A 47 10.72 17.37 17.42
N GLU A 48 11.39 18.48 17.20
CA GLU A 48 11.89 19.35 18.27
C GLU A 48 10.73 20.07 18.98
N VAL A 49 9.80 20.56 18.16
CA VAL A 49 8.58 21.22 18.63
C VAL A 49 7.42 20.75 17.76
N ALA A 50 6.28 20.46 18.40
CA ALA A 50 5.05 20.11 17.69
C ALA A 50 3.81 20.55 18.46
N SER A 51 2.81 21.05 17.72
CA SER A 51 1.47 21.31 18.22
C SER A 51 0.44 20.50 17.46
N VAL A 52 -0.60 20.07 18.16
CA VAL A 52 -1.73 19.32 17.60
C VAL A 52 -3.02 19.96 18.13
N HIS A 53 -3.87 20.43 17.23
CA HIS A 53 -5.15 21.04 17.59
C HIS A 53 -6.29 20.36 16.83
N GLU A 54 -7.38 20.06 17.51
CA GLU A 54 -8.57 19.56 16.84
C GLU A 54 -9.18 20.70 15.99
N ASN A 55 -9.43 20.41 14.70
CA ASN A 55 -10.02 21.35 13.76
C ASN A 55 -11.51 21.05 13.57
N LYS A 56 -12.35 22.03 13.88
CA LYS A 56 -13.80 21.96 13.73
C LYS A 56 -14.34 22.96 12.69
N SER A 57 -13.47 23.55 11.90
CA SER A 57 -13.84 24.63 10.97
C SER A 57 -14.66 24.15 9.78
N GLY A 58 -14.51 22.87 9.38
CA GLY A 58 -15.12 22.33 8.17
C GLY A 58 -14.56 22.95 6.88
N GLY A 59 -13.39 23.61 6.96
CA GLY A 59 -12.70 24.22 5.84
C GLY A 59 -12.00 23.21 4.92
N GLY A 60 -11.28 23.72 3.92
CA GLY A 60 -10.43 22.88 3.04
C GLY A 60 -9.27 22.27 3.81
N SER A 61 -8.77 21.17 3.28
CA SER A 61 -7.57 20.50 3.82
C SER A 61 -6.33 20.98 3.07
N GLU A 62 -5.22 21.17 3.79
CA GLU A 62 -3.93 21.50 3.17
C GLU A 62 -2.77 20.79 3.89
N SER A 63 -1.67 20.61 3.19
CA SER A 63 -0.43 20.14 3.79
C SER A 63 0.78 20.53 2.94
N ASN A 64 1.94 20.64 3.58
CA ASN A 64 3.21 20.88 2.89
C ASN A 64 3.96 19.59 2.50
N PHE A 65 3.39 18.43 2.83
CA PHE A 65 3.82 17.12 2.36
C PHE A 65 2.61 16.38 1.81
N SER A 66 2.80 15.61 0.74
CA SER A 66 1.78 14.63 0.36
C SER A 66 1.64 13.61 1.48
N LEU A 67 0.46 13.55 2.10
CA LEU A 67 0.15 12.61 3.18
C LEU A 67 -0.29 11.25 2.64
N ASP A 68 0.36 10.81 1.59
CA ASP A 68 0.20 9.48 1.03
C ASP A 68 0.94 8.41 1.86
N GLY A 69 0.54 7.19 1.72
CA GLY A 69 1.25 6.05 2.29
C GLY A 69 2.53 5.73 1.50
N ASN A 70 2.54 4.67 0.74
CA ASN A 70 3.72 4.21 -0.01
C ASN A 70 3.99 4.99 -1.31
N GLY A 71 3.44 6.17 -1.46
CA GLY A 71 3.83 7.12 -2.50
C GLY A 71 3.34 6.82 -3.92
N ASN A 72 2.54 5.78 -4.12
CA ASN A 72 2.29 5.25 -5.45
C ASN A 72 0.86 5.41 -5.96
N MET A 73 -0.02 5.97 -5.14
CA MET A 73 -1.40 6.22 -5.53
C MET A 73 -1.71 7.70 -5.44
N TYR A 74 -1.70 8.38 -6.58
CA TYR A 74 -2.39 9.64 -6.72
C TYR A 74 -3.90 9.37 -6.64
N TRP A 75 -4.47 9.50 -5.44
CA TRP A 75 -5.90 9.63 -5.29
C TRP A 75 -6.30 11.02 -5.81
N VAL A 76 -6.85 11.05 -7.01
CA VAL A 76 -7.42 12.29 -7.59
C VAL A 76 -8.59 12.84 -6.75
N MET A 77 -9.00 12.12 -5.72
CA MET A 77 -10.10 12.53 -4.83
C MET A 77 -9.68 13.41 -3.67
N ASP A 78 -8.40 13.49 -3.36
CA ASP A 78 -7.92 14.39 -2.31
C ASP A 78 -7.60 15.74 -2.93
N GLN A 79 -8.52 16.68 -2.76
CA GLN A 79 -8.35 18.10 -3.13
C GLN A 79 -7.44 18.82 -2.13
N ASP A 80 -6.42 18.14 -1.61
CA ASP A 80 -5.46 18.75 -0.73
C ASP A 80 -4.58 19.72 -1.51
N THR A 81 -4.55 20.96 -1.09
CA THR A 81 -3.55 21.89 -1.57
C THR A 81 -2.21 21.51 -0.98
N ILE A 82 -1.30 20.97 -1.79
CA ILE A 82 0.06 20.65 -1.37
C ILE A 82 0.94 21.86 -1.64
N THR A 83 1.50 22.43 -0.58
CA THR A 83 2.52 23.46 -0.67
C THR A 83 3.91 22.82 -0.62
N ALA A 84 4.90 23.42 -1.29
CA ALA A 84 6.27 22.91 -1.22
C ALA A 84 6.79 22.91 0.22
N PRO A 85 7.45 21.85 0.69
CA PRO A 85 8.03 21.84 2.02
C PRO A 85 9.09 22.93 2.13
N LYS A 86 8.91 23.80 3.12
CA LYS A 86 9.92 24.78 3.51
C LYS A 86 10.62 24.27 4.76
N GLU A 87 11.94 24.03 4.63
CA GLU A 87 12.85 23.87 5.77
C GLU A 87 12.33 22.94 6.88
N SER A 88 12.58 21.69 6.88
CA SER A 88 12.36 20.79 8.05
C SER A 88 11.04 20.99 8.85
N ARG A 89 10.08 21.76 8.30
CA ARG A 89 8.77 22.06 8.89
C ARG A 89 7.73 21.12 8.32
N PHE A 90 6.94 20.53 9.19
CA PHE A 90 5.70 19.84 8.83
C PHE A 90 4.52 20.76 9.13
N HIS A 91 3.65 20.94 8.16
CA HIS A 91 2.42 21.71 8.31
C HIS A 91 1.28 21.01 7.61
N ALA A 92 0.21 20.74 8.34
CA ALA A 92 -1.01 20.17 7.78
C ALA A 92 -2.23 20.70 8.55
N VAL A 93 -3.27 21.06 7.81
CA VAL A 93 -4.50 21.65 8.35
C VAL A 93 -5.69 20.80 7.94
N ASN A 94 -6.62 20.63 8.86
CA ASN A 94 -7.91 19.97 8.65
C ASN A 94 -7.80 18.56 8.09
N GLN A 95 -6.84 17.76 8.58
CA GLN A 95 -6.63 16.38 8.15
C GLN A 95 -7.18 15.39 9.19
N PRO A 96 -7.86 14.30 8.77
CA PRO A 96 -8.27 13.25 9.71
C PRO A 96 -7.05 12.49 10.27
N LEU A 97 -7.16 12.00 11.52
CA LEU A 97 -6.09 11.22 12.14
C LEU A 97 -5.65 10.05 11.25
N LEU A 98 -6.60 9.41 10.60
CA LEU A 98 -6.33 8.28 9.71
C LEU A 98 -5.31 8.64 8.61
N ARG A 99 -5.36 9.87 8.11
CA ARG A 99 -4.43 10.36 7.08
C ARG A 99 -3.00 10.45 7.60
N TYR A 100 -2.83 10.94 8.83
CA TYR A 100 -1.52 10.97 9.49
C TYR A 100 -0.97 9.56 9.74
N ILE A 101 -1.84 8.60 10.09
CA ILE A 101 -1.43 7.19 10.27
C ILE A 101 -0.96 6.59 8.94
N ILE A 102 -1.72 6.78 7.85
CA ILE A 102 -1.36 6.31 6.51
C ILE A 102 0.01 6.86 6.10
N PHE A 103 0.23 8.16 6.30
CA PHE A 103 1.50 8.82 6.01
C PHE A 103 2.63 8.27 6.88
N ALA A 104 2.46 8.25 8.21
CA ALA A 104 3.50 7.91 9.17
C ALA A 104 4.03 6.49 9.00
N TYR A 105 3.13 5.55 8.74
CA TYR A 105 3.47 4.12 8.61
C TYR A 105 3.68 3.68 7.17
N LYS A 106 3.69 4.62 6.21
CA LYS A 106 3.97 4.36 4.79
C LYS A 106 3.12 3.20 4.25
N LEU A 107 1.81 3.25 4.52
CA LEU A 107 0.92 2.15 4.19
C LEU A 107 0.87 1.89 2.70
N SER A 108 0.87 0.62 2.32
CA SER A 108 0.60 0.18 0.97
C SER A 108 -0.85 0.48 0.57
N GLY A 109 -1.15 0.44 -0.72
CA GLY A 109 -2.52 0.66 -1.20
C GLY A 109 -3.52 -0.33 -0.62
N THR A 110 -3.11 -1.56 -0.41
CA THR A 110 -3.91 -2.60 0.24
C THR A 110 -4.19 -2.29 1.71
N GLU A 111 -3.16 -1.91 2.47
CA GLU A 111 -3.30 -1.53 3.88
C GLU A 111 -4.16 -0.28 4.05
N GLU A 112 -3.96 0.73 3.21
CA GLU A 112 -4.75 1.96 3.22
C GLU A 112 -6.24 1.68 2.98
N LEU A 113 -6.57 0.89 1.95
CA LEU A 113 -7.95 0.53 1.66
C LEU A 113 -8.60 -0.29 2.78
N ALA A 114 -7.86 -1.22 3.37
CA ALA A 114 -8.33 -2.01 4.50
C ALA A 114 -8.59 -1.13 5.72
N LEU A 115 -7.69 -0.19 6.02
CA LEU A 115 -7.80 0.73 7.16
C LEU A 115 -8.97 1.72 6.98
N ARG A 116 -9.09 2.33 5.80
CA ARG A 116 -10.20 3.23 5.45
C ARG A 116 -11.55 2.50 5.48
N GLY A 117 -11.60 1.28 4.93
CA GLY A 117 -12.80 0.45 4.96
C GLY A 117 -13.26 0.19 6.39
N ALA A 118 -12.35 -0.20 7.27
CA ALA A 118 -12.63 -0.45 8.68
C ALA A 118 -13.15 0.81 9.39
N ALA A 119 -12.55 1.97 9.15
CA ALA A 119 -13.00 3.25 9.71
C ALA A 119 -14.42 3.64 9.23
N MET A 120 -14.80 3.26 8.02
CA MET A 120 -16.13 3.45 7.46
C MET A 120 -17.11 2.33 7.84
N GLY A 121 -16.69 1.34 8.62
CA GLY A 121 -17.55 0.27 9.14
C GLY A 121 -17.76 -0.91 8.21
N PHE A 122 -16.93 -1.09 7.18
CA PHE A 122 -16.97 -2.28 6.34
C PHE A 122 -15.61 -3.00 6.28
N SER A 123 -15.66 -4.31 6.08
CA SER A 123 -14.45 -5.14 5.97
C SER A 123 -14.10 -5.37 4.51
N TRP A 124 -13.16 -4.58 3.99
CA TRP A 124 -12.68 -4.78 2.63
C TRP A 124 -11.84 -6.05 2.54
N GLY A 125 -12.20 -6.91 1.58
CA GLY A 125 -11.50 -8.19 1.38
C GLY A 125 -11.57 -9.16 2.56
N GLY A 126 -12.46 -8.95 3.53
CA GLY A 126 -12.54 -9.77 4.75
C GLY A 126 -11.44 -9.49 5.76
N LEU A 127 -10.70 -8.40 5.61
CA LEU A 127 -9.55 -8.04 6.47
C LEU A 127 -9.95 -7.40 7.80
N GLY A 128 -11.15 -7.54 8.27
CA GLY A 128 -11.73 -6.91 9.47
C GLY A 128 -10.69 -6.33 10.43
N MET A 129 -10.70 -5.01 10.59
CA MET A 129 -9.82 -4.28 11.52
C MET A 129 -10.67 -3.46 12.45
N ASN A 130 -10.18 -3.23 13.66
CA ASN A 130 -10.85 -2.37 14.63
C ASN A 130 -10.27 -0.96 14.55
N VAL A 131 -10.95 -0.06 13.84
CA VAL A 131 -10.56 1.35 13.74
C VAL A 131 -11.68 2.18 14.33
N PRO A 132 -11.42 3.02 15.35
CA PRO A 132 -12.43 3.90 15.90
C PRO A 132 -12.93 4.86 14.82
N LYS A 133 -14.24 5.00 14.68
CA LYS A 133 -14.85 5.88 13.67
C LYS A 133 -14.32 7.31 13.73
N TRP A 134 -14.10 7.83 14.93
CA TRP A 134 -13.58 9.18 15.13
C TRP A 134 -12.20 9.41 14.48
N ALA A 135 -11.38 8.37 14.29
CA ALA A 135 -10.08 8.51 13.65
C ALA A 135 -10.19 8.97 12.18
N ASN A 136 -11.35 8.71 11.55
CA ASN A 136 -11.67 9.23 10.22
C ASN A 136 -12.46 10.54 10.27
N ASP A 137 -13.29 10.74 11.31
CA ASP A 137 -14.25 11.83 11.36
C ASP A 137 -13.68 13.08 12.10
N ALA A 138 -12.76 12.90 13.03
CA ALA A 138 -12.12 14.00 13.74
C ALA A 138 -10.89 14.49 12.96
N HIS A 139 -10.83 15.79 12.74
CA HIS A 139 -9.77 16.44 11.99
C HIS A 139 -8.84 17.22 12.91
N PHE A 140 -7.58 17.29 12.51
CA PHE A 140 -6.53 17.93 13.31
C PHE A 140 -5.64 18.79 12.43
N ASP A 141 -5.17 19.89 13.05
CA ASP A 141 -4.08 20.71 12.53
C ASP A 141 -2.81 20.27 13.23
N ILE A 142 -1.77 20.01 12.48
CA ILE A 142 -0.44 19.67 12.99
C ILE A 142 0.57 20.64 12.44
N GLU A 143 1.28 21.31 13.35
CA GLU A 143 2.42 22.14 13.07
C GLU A 143 3.62 21.58 13.82
N ALA A 144 4.70 21.25 13.12
CA ALA A 144 5.87 20.65 13.76
C ALA A 144 7.17 21.05 13.06
N HIS A 145 8.26 21.08 13.82
CA HIS A 145 9.60 21.37 13.32
C HIS A 145 10.55 20.22 13.63
N ALA A 146 11.25 19.77 12.61
CA ALA A 146 12.36 18.85 12.79
C ALA A 146 13.53 19.56 13.49
N PRO A 147 14.41 18.82 14.18
CA PRO A 147 15.59 19.41 14.84
C PRO A 147 16.45 20.24 13.88
N ALA A 148 16.97 21.36 14.35
CA ALA A 148 17.79 22.26 13.56
C ALA A 148 19.06 21.61 12.94
N SER A 149 19.51 20.50 13.53
CA SER A 149 20.61 19.67 12.99
C SER A 149 20.19 18.86 11.75
N ALA A 150 18.91 18.74 11.47
CA ALA A 150 18.38 17.95 10.35
C ALA A 150 18.26 18.82 9.08
N THR A 151 19.39 19.19 8.49
CA THR A 151 19.39 19.86 7.18
C THR A 151 19.00 18.87 6.10
N GLY A 152 17.93 19.17 5.34
CA GLY A 152 17.47 18.31 4.26
C GLY A 152 16.69 17.08 4.72
N THR A 153 15.79 17.25 5.70
CA THR A 153 14.90 16.18 6.18
C THR A 153 14.16 15.51 5.04
N THR A 154 14.35 14.20 4.90
CA THR A 154 13.66 13.39 3.90
C THR A 154 12.20 13.12 4.29
N LYS A 155 11.37 12.77 3.33
CA LYS A 155 9.97 12.38 3.59
C LYS A 155 9.88 11.18 4.55
N ASP A 156 10.76 10.20 4.43
CA ASP A 156 10.80 9.04 5.33
C ASP A 156 11.25 9.41 6.75
N GLN A 157 12.16 10.35 6.91
CA GLN A 157 12.49 10.89 8.24
C GLN A 157 11.30 11.66 8.84
N MET A 158 10.56 12.41 8.02
CA MET A 158 9.35 13.11 8.47
C MET A 158 8.28 12.11 8.93
N ARG A 159 8.13 10.96 8.24
CA ARG A 159 7.26 9.85 8.65
C ARG A 159 7.64 9.30 10.03
N LEU A 160 8.93 9.08 10.29
CA LEU A 160 9.41 8.57 11.59
C LEU A 160 9.13 9.57 12.73
N MET A 161 9.30 10.87 12.48
CA MET A 161 8.94 11.90 13.45
C MET A 161 7.43 11.92 13.70
N MET A 162 6.63 11.74 12.66
CA MET A 162 5.16 11.63 12.78
C MET A 162 4.74 10.38 13.57
N GLN A 163 5.37 9.22 13.38
CA GLN A 163 5.11 8.05 14.23
C GLN A 163 5.30 8.36 15.71
N SER A 164 6.40 9.03 16.06
CA SER A 164 6.68 9.42 17.44
C SER A 164 5.65 10.41 17.99
N LEU A 165 5.22 11.38 17.17
CA LEU A 165 4.18 12.34 17.54
C LEU A 165 2.82 11.65 17.80
N LEU A 166 2.44 10.74 16.92
CA LEU A 166 1.18 9.99 17.06
C LEU A 166 1.20 9.09 18.32
N ALA A 167 2.31 8.43 18.59
CA ALA A 167 2.48 7.64 19.81
C ALA A 167 2.40 8.52 21.08
N GLU A 168 2.97 9.72 21.06
CA GLU A 168 2.97 10.63 22.19
C GLU A 168 1.60 11.28 22.43
N ARG A 169 1.01 11.87 21.38
CA ARG A 169 -0.19 12.72 21.50
C ARG A 169 -1.49 11.95 21.43
N PHE A 170 -1.54 10.89 20.63
CA PHE A 170 -2.72 10.06 20.43
C PHE A 170 -2.61 8.70 21.12
N LYS A 171 -1.51 8.43 21.85
CA LYS A 171 -1.23 7.13 22.47
C LYS A 171 -1.33 5.98 21.46
N LEU A 172 -1.05 6.28 20.19
CA LEU A 172 -1.15 5.31 19.12
C LEU A 172 -0.17 4.16 19.33
N ALA A 173 -0.70 2.96 19.42
CA ALA A 173 0.05 1.70 19.40
C ALA A 173 -0.44 0.86 18.23
N VAL A 174 0.48 0.37 17.42
CA VAL A 174 0.18 -0.43 16.25
C VAL A 174 1.17 -1.58 16.10
N HIS A 175 0.73 -2.62 15.42
CA HIS A 175 1.63 -3.67 14.93
C HIS A 175 1.21 -4.09 13.52
N ARG A 176 2.12 -4.77 12.80
CA ARG A 176 1.82 -5.39 11.51
C ARG A 176 1.61 -6.88 11.70
N GLU A 177 0.65 -7.41 10.98
CA GLU A 177 0.43 -8.86 10.91
C GLU A 177 0.10 -9.29 9.49
N THR A 178 0.43 -10.54 9.17
CA THR A 178 0.06 -11.16 7.91
C THR A 178 -1.18 -12.01 8.10
N ARG A 179 -2.26 -11.69 7.38
CA ARG A 179 -3.52 -12.44 7.38
C ARG A 179 -3.70 -13.25 6.11
N GLN A 180 -4.23 -14.46 6.23
CA GLN A 180 -4.68 -15.22 5.07
C GLN A 180 -6.07 -14.75 4.66
N ALA A 181 -6.17 -14.10 3.52
CA ALA A 181 -7.42 -13.49 3.05
C ALA A 181 -7.79 -13.98 1.64
N PRO A 182 -9.07 -13.85 1.25
CA PRO A 182 -9.45 -13.93 -0.15
C PRO A 182 -8.77 -12.81 -0.94
N VAL A 183 -8.08 -13.16 -2.01
CA VAL A 183 -7.36 -12.21 -2.85
C VAL A 183 -7.63 -12.43 -4.33
N PHE A 184 -7.27 -11.47 -5.15
CA PHE A 184 -6.93 -11.68 -6.55
C PHE A 184 -5.41 -11.80 -6.68
N ALA A 185 -4.93 -12.77 -7.43
CA ALA A 185 -3.52 -12.94 -7.72
C ALA A 185 -3.24 -12.57 -9.17
N ILE A 186 -2.27 -11.71 -9.41
CA ILE A 186 -1.73 -11.45 -10.74
C ILE A 186 -0.67 -12.50 -11.01
N THR A 187 -0.80 -13.22 -12.13
CA THR A 187 0.17 -14.22 -12.59
C THR A 187 0.48 -13.98 -14.07
N LEU A 188 1.55 -14.57 -14.59
CA LEU A 188 1.82 -14.52 -16.01
C LEU A 188 0.79 -15.35 -16.79
N GLU A 189 0.28 -14.81 -17.91
CA GLU A 189 -0.58 -15.56 -18.83
C GLU A 189 0.18 -16.71 -19.46
N ARG A 190 1.46 -16.49 -19.81
CA ARG A 190 2.41 -17.50 -20.30
C ARG A 190 3.72 -17.36 -19.54
N PRO A 191 4.28 -18.46 -19.01
CA PRO A 191 5.55 -18.41 -18.31
C PRO A 191 6.64 -17.69 -19.11
N GLY A 192 7.30 -16.72 -18.48
CA GLY A 192 8.42 -15.97 -19.05
C GLY A 192 8.07 -15.00 -20.18
N THR A 193 6.78 -14.78 -20.49
CA THR A 193 6.37 -13.91 -21.60
C THR A 193 5.63 -12.70 -21.04
N LEU A 194 6.17 -11.51 -21.30
CA LEU A 194 5.51 -10.23 -21.01
C LEU A 194 4.63 -9.83 -22.19
N GLY A 195 3.60 -9.03 -21.93
CA GLY A 195 2.80 -8.42 -22.98
C GLY A 195 3.51 -7.23 -23.65
N PRO A 196 2.94 -6.73 -24.75
CA PRO A 196 3.58 -5.67 -25.55
C PRO A 196 3.71 -4.32 -24.83
N GLU A 197 2.95 -4.09 -23.78
CA GLU A 197 2.95 -2.83 -23.01
C GLU A 197 3.62 -2.98 -21.64
N LEU A 198 4.30 -4.10 -21.35
CA LEU A 198 5.04 -4.34 -20.12
C LEU A 198 6.50 -4.63 -20.43
N HIS A 199 7.40 -3.75 -19.99
CA HIS A 199 8.83 -3.84 -20.29
C HIS A 199 9.65 -3.81 -19.01
N VAL A 200 10.76 -4.53 -18.97
CA VAL A 200 11.73 -4.39 -17.87
C VAL A 200 12.32 -2.98 -17.94
N HIS A 201 12.34 -2.30 -16.78
CA HIS A 201 12.92 -0.96 -16.71
C HIS A 201 14.42 -0.99 -17.04
N PRO A 202 14.90 -0.16 -17.99
CA PRO A 202 16.31 -0.23 -18.39
C PRO A 202 17.23 0.30 -17.27
N ALA A 203 18.24 -0.49 -16.91
CA ALA A 203 19.22 -0.10 -15.91
C ALA A 203 20.02 1.17 -16.25
N SER A 204 20.03 1.58 -17.52
CA SER A 204 20.65 2.82 -17.98
C SER A 204 19.81 4.07 -17.67
N ASP A 205 18.54 3.89 -17.32
CA ASP A 205 17.66 5.00 -16.95
C ASP A 205 17.86 5.32 -15.47
N THR A 206 18.51 6.43 -15.20
CA THR A 206 18.87 6.85 -13.83
C THR A 206 17.71 7.43 -13.04
N CYS A 207 16.52 7.55 -13.64
CA CYS A 207 15.37 8.18 -12.99
C CYS A 207 15.66 9.60 -12.42
N ALA A 208 16.61 10.30 -13.03
CA ALA A 208 17.14 11.57 -12.51
C ALA A 208 16.11 12.72 -12.48
N THR A 209 14.94 12.52 -13.10
CA THR A 209 13.84 13.49 -13.14
C THR A 209 12.73 13.07 -12.21
N THR A 210 12.91 13.25 -10.92
CA THR A 210 11.85 13.20 -9.92
C THR A 210 11.18 14.58 -9.81
N VAL A 211 10.53 15.04 -10.85
CA VAL A 211 9.57 16.12 -10.69
C VAL A 211 8.25 15.44 -10.35
N TYR A 212 7.92 15.38 -9.07
CA TYR A 212 6.50 15.22 -8.71
C TYR A 212 5.80 16.41 -9.36
N PRO A 213 4.78 16.21 -10.20
CA PRO A 213 3.96 17.32 -10.61
C PRO A 213 3.44 17.93 -9.31
N ASP A 214 3.80 19.18 -9.04
CA ASP A 214 3.19 19.95 -7.97
C ASP A 214 1.69 19.81 -8.13
N ALA A 215 0.97 19.62 -7.03
CA ALA A 215 -0.47 19.40 -7.04
C ALA A 215 -1.22 20.54 -7.77
N ALA A 216 -0.61 21.72 -7.90
CA ALA A 216 -1.09 22.82 -8.73
C ALA A 216 -1.10 22.52 -10.24
N GLY A 217 -0.39 21.48 -10.70
CA GLY A 217 -0.32 21.07 -12.10
C GLY A 217 -1.18 19.86 -12.49
N ALA A 218 -1.83 19.20 -11.53
CA ALA A 218 -2.62 17.99 -11.80
C ALA A 218 -3.86 18.24 -12.70
N GLY A 219 -4.20 19.48 -12.97
CA GLY A 219 -5.36 19.86 -13.80
C GLY A 219 -5.09 20.01 -15.29
N THR A 220 -3.84 20.09 -15.76
CA THR A 220 -3.55 20.49 -17.15
C THR A 220 -2.36 19.82 -17.81
N ASN A 221 -1.76 18.77 -17.25
CA ASN A 221 -0.65 18.11 -17.92
C ASN A 221 -1.15 17.23 -19.08
N THR A 222 -1.25 17.88 -20.23
CA THR A 222 -1.45 17.28 -21.56
C THR A 222 -0.21 16.56 -22.09
N SER A 223 0.80 16.29 -21.27
CA SER A 223 1.96 15.53 -21.73
C SER A 223 1.61 14.05 -21.84
N GLN A 224 1.28 13.64 -23.03
CA GLN A 224 0.82 12.30 -23.39
C GLN A 224 1.96 11.26 -23.49
N THR A 225 3.16 11.61 -23.12
CA THR A 225 4.31 10.72 -23.31
C THR A 225 5.12 10.58 -22.03
N LEU A 226 5.43 9.31 -21.68
CA LEU A 226 6.54 9.04 -20.78
C LEU A 226 7.75 9.94 -21.15
N PRO A 227 8.43 10.55 -20.16
CA PRO A 227 8.72 9.88 -18.92
C PRO A 227 7.89 10.39 -17.73
N MET A 228 7.09 9.50 -17.18
CA MET A 228 6.53 9.68 -15.86
C MET A 228 7.64 9.67 -14.80
N PRO A 229 7.42 10.28 -13.62
CA PRO A 229 8.31 10.10 -12.50
C PRO A 229 8.52 8.62 -12.20
N CYS A 230 9.75 8.21 -11.91
CA CYS A 230 10.01 6.82 -11.53
C CYS A 230 9.36 6.48 -10.19
N GLY A 231 8.95 5.21 -10.06
CA GLY A 231 8.34 4.68 -8.85
C GLY A 231 6.90 5.14 -8.61
N VAL A 232 6.22 5.66 -9.63
CA VAL A 232 4.84 6.14 -9.55
C VAL A 232 3.96 5.47 -10.60
N ILE A 233 2.74 5.11 -10.19
CA ILE A 233 1.67 4.70 -11.11
C ILE A 233 0.66 5.85 -11.15
N ALA A 234 0.45 6.42 -12.33
CA ALA A 234 -0.43 7.56 -12.51
C ALA A 234 -1.46 7.33 -13.61
N ARG A 235 -2.55 8.09 -13.52
CA ARG A 235 -3.53 8.16 -14.60
C ARG A 235 -2.96 8.96 -15.76
N LEU A 236 -3.14 8.43 -16.95
CA LEU A 236 -2.73 9.04 -18.21
C LEU A 236 -3.98 9.47 -18.99
N PRO A 237 -3.85 10.46 -19.89
CA PRO A 237 -4.94 10.81 -20.78
C PRO A 237 -5.39 9.59 -21.60
N PRO A 238 -6.66 9.18 -21.50
CA PRO A 238 -7.19 8.08 -22.28
C PRO A 238 -7.51 8.54 -23.71
N ARG A 239 -7.72 7.61 -24.63
CA ARG A 239 -8.07 7.91 -26.04
C ARG A 239 -9.52 8.46 -26.19
N GLY A 240 -10.36 8.31 -25.19
CA GLY A 240 -11.75 8.78 -25.23
C GLY A 240 -12.41 8.73 -23.85
N PRO A 241 -13.63 9.28 -23.71
CA PRO A 241 -14.30 9.47 -22.41
C PRO A 241 -14.64 8.15 -21.69
N GLU A 242 -14.87 7.06 -22.44
CA GLU A 242 -15.20 5.75 -21.86
C GLU A 242 -13.96 4.93 -21.54
N TRP A 243 -12.78 5.49 -21.82
CA TRP A 243 -11.51 4.81 -21.63
C TRP A 243 -10.81 5.29 -20.37
N HIS A 244 -10.14 4.37 -19.73
CA HIS A 244 -9.22 4.62 -18.62
C HIS A 244 -7.82 4.22 -19.04
N LYS A 245 -6.84 4.98 -18.63
CA LYS A 245 -5.44 4.69 -18.90
C LYS A 245 -4.59 4.98 -17.69
N ILE A 246 -3.73 4.04 -17.34
CA ILE A 246 -2.68 4.22 -16.33
C ILE A 246 -1.33 3.88 -16.92
N GLY A 247 -0.29 4.34 -16.30
CA GLY A 247 1.07 3.94 -16.62
C GLY A 247 1.98 4.03 -15.41
N GLY A 248 3.07 3.30 -15.44
CA GLY A 248 4.10 3.31 -14.44
C GLY A 248 5.49 3.23 -15.08
N ARG A 249 6.47 3.84 -14.44
CA ARG A 249 7.88 3.79 -14.82
C ARG A 249 8.72 3.43 -13.61
N ASN A 250 9.60 2.44 -13.76
CA ASN A 250 10.43 1.92 -12.67
C ASN A 250 9.60 1.46 -11.45
N VAL A 251 8.51 0.73 -11.70
CA VAL A 251 7.59 0.24 -10.68
C VAL A 251 7.64 -1.29 -10.57
N THR A 252 7.40 -1.83 -9.38
CA THR A 252 7.30 -3.28 -9.20
C THR A 252 5.92 -3.79 -9.61
N LEU A 253 5.79 -5.09 -9.88
CA LEU A 253 4.48 -5.70 -10.14
C LEU A 253 3.63 -5.79 -8.87
N GLU A 254 4.24 -5.80 -7.69
CA GLU A 254 3.54 -5.64 -6.43
C GLU A 254 2.85 -4.27 -6.35
N MET A 255 3.56 -3.17 -6.67
CA MET A 255 2.96 -1.84 -6.76
C MET A 255 1.80 -1.77 -7.75
N LEU A 256 1.95 -2.40 -8.93
CA LEU A 256 0.87 -2.50 -9.89
C LEU A 256 -0.33 -3.23 -9.28
N ALA A 257 -0.11 -4.40 -8.67
CA ALA A 257 -1.17 -5.19 -8.06
C ALA A 257 -1.94 -4.38 -6.99
N GLU A 258 -1.23 -3.78 -6.05
CA GLU A 258 -1.81 -2.96 -4.97
C GLU A 258 -2.55 -1.72 -5.48
N SER A 259 -2.16 -1.17 -6.61
CA SER A 259 -2.81 0.00 -7.20
C SER A 259 -4.15 -0.33 -7.87
N MET A 260 -4.36 -1.57 -8.33
CA MET A 260 -5.51 -1.95 -9.15
C MET A 260 -6.86 -1.62 -8.51
N PRO A 261 -7.15 -1.94 -7.23
CA PRO A 261 -8.44 -1.61 -6.64
C PRO A 261 -8.77 -0.13 -6.66
N ALA A 262 -7.77 0.71 -6.44
CA ALA A 262 -7.92 2.15 -6.45
C ALA A 262 -8.05 2.75 -7.84
N GLN A 263 -7.33 2.23 -8.81
CA GLN A 263 -7.34 2.73 -10.19
C GLN A 263 -8.59 2.30 -10.97
N THR A 264 -9.15 1.14 -10.64
CA THR A 264 -10.27 0.56 -11.40
C THR A 264 -11.60 0.61 -10.66
N GLY A 265 -11.57 0.96 -9.37
CA GLY A 265 -12.72 0.95 -8.48
C GLY A 265 -12.92 -0.37 -7.73
N LEU A 266 -13.41 -0.25 -6.50
CA LEU A 266 -13.62 -1.39 -5.59
C LEU A 266 -14.69 -2.37 -6.07
N SER A 267 -15.56 -1.98 -6.99
CA SER A 267 -16.51 -2.88 -7.63
C SER A 267 -15.82 -3.89 -8.56
N THR A 268 -14.72 -3.49 -9.18
CA THR A 268 -13.93 -4.35 -10.06
C THR A 268 -13.04 -5.30 -9.25
N PHE A 269 -12.35 -4.76 -8.24
CA PHE A 269 -11.50 -5.53 -7.31
C PHE A 269 -11.98 -5.32 -5.87
N PRO A 270 -13.02 -6.06 -5.43
CA PRO A 270 -13.59 -5.93 -4.08
C PRO A 270 -12.73 -6.54 -2.97
N LYS A 271 -11.53 -7.00 -3.27
CA LYS A 271 -10.56 -7.61 -2.35
C LYS A 271 -9.14 -7.34 -2.80
N PRO A 272 -8.14 -7.53 -1.92
CA PRO A 272 -6.73 -7.29 -2.24
C PRO A 272 -6.30 -7.97 -3.53
N VAL A 273 -5.41 -7.28 -4.25
CA VAL A 273 -4.72 -7.83 -5.41
C VAL A 273 -3.26 -8.00 -5.04
N ILE A 274 -2.71 -9.18 -5.25
CA ILE A 274 -1.32 -9.52 -4.91
C ILE A 274 -0.53 -9.96 -6.14
N ASP A 275 0.76 -9.69 -6.15
CA ASP A 275 1.67 -10.21 -7.18
C ASP A 275 2.05 -11.67 -6.90
N ARG A 276 1.83 -12.53 -7.88
CA ARG A 276 2.30 -13.92 -7.94
C ARG A 276 2.93 -14.27 -9.29
N THR A 277 3.46 -13.27 -9.98
CA THR A 277 4.15 -13.48 -11.27
C THR A 277 5.46 -14.22 -11.09
N GLY A 278 6.09 -14.11 -9.90
CA GLY A 278 7.43 -14.61 -9.64
C GLY A 278 8.53 -13.79 -10.32
N LEU A 279 8.18 -12.65 -10.90
CA LEU A 279 9.15 -11.73 -11.50
C LEU A 279 9.69 -10.77 -10.43
N SER A 280 10.98 -10.49 -10.52
CA SER A 280 11.67 -9.51 -9.67
C SER A 280 12.16 -8.33 -10.51
N GLY A 281 12.45 -7.21 -9.85
CA GLY A 281 12.90 -5.98 -10.49
C GLY A 281 11.76 -5.01 -10.75
N THR A 282 12.03 -4.05 -11.63
CA THR A 282 11.11 -2.97 -11.94
C THR A 282 10.76 -2.93 -13.41
N PHE A 283 9.62 -2.36 -13.71
CA PHE A 283 9.01 -2.39 -15.02
C PHE A 283 8.46 -1.02 -15.40
N ASP A 284 8.38 -0.81 -16.71
CA ASP A 284 7.66 0.29 -17.33
C ASP A 284 6.43 -0.29 -18.01
N PHE A 285 5.27 0.34 -17.85
CA PHE A 285 4.05 -0.15 -18.48
C PHE A 285 3.05 0.96 -18.80
N THR A 286 2.16 0.66 -19.75
CA THR A 286 0.88 1.34 -19.92
C THR A 286 -0.25 0.32 -19.95
N LEU A 287 -1.41 0.68 -19.40
CA LEU A 287 -2.60 -0.17 -19.41
C LEU A 287 -3.82 0.70 -19.70
N GLU A 288 -4.57 0.33 -20.73
CA GLU A 288 -5.76 1.06 -21.17
C GLU A 288 -6.96 0.12 -21.29
N TRP A 289 -8.09 0.49 -20.69
CA TRP A 289 -9.29 -0.34 -20.65
C TRP A 289 -10.56 0.51 -20.67
N THR A 290 -11.72 -0.14 -20.89
CA THR A 290 -13.02 0.49 -20.70
C THR A 290 -13.70 -0.08 -19.46
N GLN A 291 -14.47 0.76 -18.77
CA GLN A 291 -15.34 0.29 -17.71
C GLN A 291 -16.58 -0.33 -18.34
N VAL A 292 -16.78 -1.62 -18.16
CA VAL A 292 -18.04 -2.26 -18.54
C VAL A 292 -19.07 -1.81 -17.52
N VAL A 293 -19.84 -0.80 -17.90
CA VAL A 293 -21.06 -0.47 -17.15
C VAL A 293 -22.06 -1.56 -17.51
N SER A 294 -22.29 -2.49 -16.59
CA SER A 294 -23.36 -3.50 -16.72
C SER A 294 -24.73 -2.82 -16.54
N ASN A 295 -25.06 -1.96 -17.48
CA ASN A 295 -26.41 -1.48 -17.67
C ASN A 295 -26.86 -1.97 -19.04
N ASP A 296 -27.65 -3.04 -19.05
CA ASP A 296 -28.59 -3.37 -20.12
C ASP A 296 -29.67 -2.28 -20.25
N VAL A 297 -29.26 -1.02 -20.32
CA VAL A 297 -30.15 0.06 -20.79
C VAL A 297 -29.70 0.33 -22.20
N ALA A 298 -30.51 -0.16 -23.11
CA ALA A 298 -30.43 -0.03 -24.54
C ALA A 298 -29.68 1.24 -24.98
N ALA A 299 -28.49 1.07 -25.53
CA ALA A 299 -27.87 2.07 -26.38
C ALA A 299 -28.87 2.34 -27.51
N GLY A 300 -29.41 3.55 -27.55
CA GLY A 300 -30.30 3.97 -28.63
C GLY A 300 -29.56 3.82 -29.99
N PRO A 301 -30.29 3.70 -31.09
CA PRO A 301 -29.76 3.36 -32.41
C PRO A 301 -28.80 4.40 -33.03
N ASN A 302 -28.32 5.39 -32.28
CA ASN A 302 -27.46 6.48 -32.74
C ASN A 302 -26.12 6.59 -31.96
N ALA A 303 -25.75 5.59 -31.16
CA ALA A 303 -24.42 5.57 -30.57
C ALA A 303 -23.39 5.12 -31.64
N GLN A 304 -22.91 6.05 -32.44
CA GLN A 304 -21.68 5.94 -33.20
C GLN A 304 -20.51 6.07 -32.20
N GLY A 305 -20.35 5.05 -31.36
CA GLY A 305 -19.19 4.89 -30.49
C GLY A 305 -18.28 3.83 -31.06
N ASP A 306 -16.98 4.06 -30.97
CA ASP A 306 -15.97 3.04 -31.22
C ASP A 306 -16.35 1.73 -30.50
N GLU A 307 -15.95 0.59 -31.05
CA GLU A 307 -16.18 -0.71 -30.40
C GLU A 307 -15.81 -0.63 -28.91
N PRO A 308 -16.67 -1.17 -28.01
CA PRO A 308 -16.38 -1.15 -26.60
C PRO A 308 -15.01 -1.82 -26.35
N GLY A 309 -14.11 -1.10 -25.69
CA GLY A 309 -12.78 -1.61 -25.41
C GLY A 309 -12.79 -2.78 -24.41
N PRO A 310 -11.66 -3.44 -24.22
CA PRO A 310 -11.58 -4.57 -23.32
C PRO A 310 -11.80 -4.15 -21.85
N PRO A 311 -12.51 -4.95 -21.06
CA PRO A 311 -12.53 -4.77 -19.61
C PRO A 311 -11.13 -4.98 -19.02
N VAL A 312 -10.85 -4.42 -17.85
CA VAL A 312 -9.51 -4.35 -17.27
C VAL A 312 -8.78 -5.71 -17.19
N ALA A 313 -9.46 -6.78 -16.80
CA ALA A 313 -8.83 -8.10 -16.71
C ALA A 313 -8.40 -8.64 -18.09
N GLN A 314 -9.17 -8.35 -19.13
CA GLN A 314 -8.81 -8.69 -20.50
C GLN A 314 -7.68 -7.78 -21.02
N ALA A 315 -7.72 -6.49 -20.70
CA ALA A 315 -6.67 -5.54 -21.03
C ALA A 315 -5.33 -5.94 -20.41
N MET A 316 -5.31 -6.31 -19.12
CA MET A 316 -4.11 -6.82 -18.45
C MET A 316 -3.52 -8.02 -19.16
N ARG A 317 -4.37 -8.95 -19.61
CA ARG A 317 -3.93 -10.14 -20.36
C ARG A 317 -3.34 -9.79 -21.71
N GLN A 318 -4.01 -8.94 -22.47
CA GLN A 318 -3.62 -8.59 -23.85
C GLN A 318 -2.41 -7.65 -23.90
N GLN A 319 -2.37 -6.66 -23.01
CA GLN A 319 -1.37 -5.59 -23.05
C GLN A 319 -0.16 -5.91 -22.15
N LEU A 320 -0.38 -6.47 -20.97
CA LEU A 320 0.70 -6.74 -20.02
C LEU A 320 1.14 -8.21 -20.00
N GLY A 321 0.36 -9.13 -20.59
CA GLY A 321 0.61 -10.58 -20.49
C GLY A 321 0.32 -11.13 -19.09
N LEU A 322 -0.51 -10.42 -18.32
CA LEU A 322 -0.85 -10.74 -16.94
C LEU A 322 -2.30 -11.20 -16.83
N LYS A 323 -2.55 -12.27 -16.12
CA LYS A 323 -3.90 -12.73 -15.79
C LYS A 323 -4.20 -12.54 -14.31
N VAL A 324 -5.49 -12.39 -14.01
CA VAL A 324 -5.99 -12.23 -12.65
C VAL A 324 -6.77 -13.48 -12.25
N GLU A 325 -6.40 -14.08 -11.15
CA GLU A 325 -7.01 -15.30 -10.63
C GLU A 325 -7.53 -15.09 -9.20
N SER A 326 -8.71 -15.62 -8.91
CA SER A 326 -9.26 -15.58 -7.55
C SER A 326 -8.62 -16.65 -6.68
N GLY A 327 -8.24 -16.31 -5.45
CA GLY A 327 -7.58 -17.28 -4.55
C GLY A 327 -7.56 -16.82 -3.11
N LYS A 328 -6.70 -17.45 -2.32
CA LYS A 328 -6.32 -17.03 -0.97
C LYS A 328 -4.84 -16.71 -0.95
N GLY A 329 -4.46 -15.73 -0.16
CA GLY A 329 -3.06 -15.35 -0.03
C GLY A 329 -2.77 -14.55 1.23
N PRO A 330 -1.48 -14.42 1.55
CA PRO A 330 -1.04 -13.57 2.64
C PRO A 330 -1.26 -12.10 2.25
N VAL A 331 -1.79 -11.34 3.18
CA VAL A 331 -1.97 -9.88 3.07
C VAL A 331 -1.44 -9.26 4.35
N GLU A 332 -0.51 -8.33 4.22
CA GLU A 332 -0.03 -7.56 5.35
C GLU A 332 -1.03 -6.46 5.69
N VAL A 333 -1.27 -6.25 6.98
CA VAL A 333 -2.17 -5.21 7.49
C VAL A 333 -1.57 -4.53 8.71
N LEU A 334 -1.78 -3.22 8.83
CA LEU A 334 -1.50 -2.47 10.05
C LEU A 334 -2.68 -2.56 11.00
N VAL A 335 -2.48 -3.12 12.18
CA VAL A 335 -3.48 -3.23 13.24
C VAL A 335 -3.28 -2.10 14.25
N ILE A 336 -4.36 -1.39 14.57
CA ILE A 336 -4.36 -0.40 15.65
C ILE A 336 -4.74 -1.11 16.94
N ASP A 337 -3.76 -1.25 17.84
CA ASP A 337 -3.96 -1.86 19.16
C ASP A 337 -4.61 -0.88 20.14
N HIS A 338 -4.20 0.38 20.04
CA HIS A 338 -4.68 1.44 20.91
C HIS A 338 -4.57 2.81 20.23
N VAL A 339 -5.56 3.66 20.47
CA VAL A 339 -5.55 5.07 20.05
C VAL A 339 -6.51 5.89 20.89
N GLU A 340 -6.10 7.08 21.32
CA GLU A 340 -6.90 8.03 22.08
C GLU A 340 -6.98 9.39 21.36
N GLN A 341 -8.07 10.14 21.62
CA GLN A 341 -8.11 11.54 21.21
C GLN A 341 -7.10 12.34 22.04
N PRO A 342 -6.39 13.30 21.44
CA PRO A 342 -5.41 14.08 22.17
C PRO A 342 -6.12 14.93 23.22
N THR A 343 -5.58 14.97 24.43
CA THR A 343 -5.95 15.99 25.40
C THR A 343 -5.46 17.33 24.85
N GLY A 344 -6.33 18.35 24.85
CA GLY A 344 -5.95 19.70 24.40
C GLY A 344 -4.65 20.17 25.05
N ASN A 345 -3.82 20.84 24.27
CA ASN A 345 -2.57 21.47 24.75
C ASN A 345 -2.87 22.57 25.74
#